data_b5fa186ad6b7c7ab65a2c897bfb2b96d
#
_entry.id   b5fa186ad6b7c7ab65a2c897bfb2b96d
#
_cell.length_a   1.000
_cell.length_b   1.000
_cell.length_c   1.000
_cell.angle_alpha   90.00
_cell.angle_beta   90.00
_cell.angle_gamma   90.00
#
_symmetry.space_group_name_H-M   'P 1'
#
loop_
_entity.id
_entity.type
_entity.pdbx_description
1 polymer ?
#
loop_
_entity_poly.entity_id
_entity_poly.type
_entity_poly.pdbx_seq_one_letter_code
_entity_poly.pdbx_strand_id
1 'polypeptide(L)'
;MKNKPKVIFIYNPTSGRGRVEKNLDFIIGEISAKYGMCDVIRTMSPEHLTESVRESCYKYDYLFFSGGDGTFNMVVNAIPDIERLPVFGFLPGGTTNDMSYNLGISRRNVRKGVHDLLNAEPKRYDVGYIGDTKFIYVADLSSYINAIHITPKSEKKKWGPLAYVYYLLMAFAHSKEYVVYLNGVKYITPMVIISNSKEVASFVINKNHKQDEGKYYACIVKKGPLRGLTNIAYLFAFGVKAAYLSKRIEVVEGSILEILTDEKSWDVDGEYVELSFPAICGYSGRSITVLSNRK
;
A
#
# COMPACT_ATOMS: atom_id res chain seq x y z
N MET A 1 26.90 23.80 -17.02
CA MET A 1 26.10 23.77 -15.77
C MET A 1 25.06 22.67 -15.90
N LYS A 2 25.05 21.64 -15.06
CA LYS A 2 23.94 20.69 -15.06
C LYS A 2 22.69 21.44 -14.59
N ASN A 3 21.64 21.45 -15.40
CA ASN A 3 20.36 22.02 -15.00
C ASN A 3 19.92 21.36 -13.68
N LYS A 4 19.55 22.16 -12.69
CA LYS A 4 18.96 21.64 -11.45
C LYS A 4 17.64 20.94 -11.79
N PRO A 5 17.32 19.82 -11.13
CA PRO A 5 16.07 19.12 -11.39
C PRO A 5 14.85 20.00 -11.03
N LYS A 6 13.77 19.82 -11.78
CA LYS A 6 12.47 20.43 -11.46
C LYS A 6 11.78 19.58 -10.37
N VAL A 7 11.37 20.21 -9.29
CA VAL A 7 10.87 19.53 -8.10
C VAL A 7 9.54 20.11 -7.67
N ILE A 8 8.60 19.24 -7.29
CA ILE A 8 7.31 19.63 -6.75
C ILE A 8 7.01 18.87 -5.46
N PHE A 9 6.33 19.51 -4.51
CA PHE A 9 5.75 18.90 -3.32
C PHE A 9 4.24 19.07 -3.28
N ILE A 10 3.51 17.96 -3.31
CA ILE A 10 2.04 17.92 -3.30
C ILE A 10 1.57 17.39 -1.94
N TYR A 11 0.68 18.09 -1.26
CA TYR A 11 0.24 17.65 0.05
C TYR A 11 -1.22 18.00 0.36
N ASN A 12 -1.84 17.16 1.20
CA ASN A 12 -3.14 17.43 1.77
C ASN A 12 -2.98 18.08 3.15
N PRO A 13 -3.45 19.31 3.38
CA PRO A 13 -3.27 20.06 4.64
C PRO A 13 -3.94 19.39 5.83
N THR A 14 -5.02 18.63 5.62
CA THR A 14 -5.77 17.97 6.68
C THR A 14 -5.21 16.58 7.03
N SER A 15 -4.29 16.05 6.23
CA SER A 15 -3.69 14.74 6.47
C SER A 15 -2.92 14.71 7.80
N GLY A 16 -3.09 13.63 8.56
CA GLY A 16 -2.35 13.39 9.80
C GLY A 16 -2.50 14.49 10.87
N ARG A 17 -3.66 15.11 10.98
CA ARG A 17 -3.97 16.21 11.90
C ARG A 17 -3.15 17.48 11.59
N GLY A 18 -2.84 17.73 10.33
CA GLY A 18 -2.10 18.92 9.89
C GLY A 18 -0.62 18.95 10.28
N ARG A 19 -0.02 17.79 10.57
CA ARG A 19 1.41 17.74 10.94
C ARG A 19 2.33 18.21 9.82
N VAL A 20 1.98 17.89 8.58
CA VAL A 20 2.75 18.31 7.39
C VAL A 20 2.62 19.82 7.21
N GLU A 21 1.42 20.35 7.26
CA GLU A 21 1.14 21.79 7.19
C GLU A 21 1.95 22.60 8.22
N LYS A 22 1.99 22.14 9.46
CA LYS A 22 2.75 22.79 10.56
C LYS A 22 4.26 22.76 10.38
N ASN A 23 4.78 21.92 9.52
CA ASN A 23 6.21 21.80 9.23
C ASN A 23 6.55 22.17 7.79
N LEU A 24 5.64 22.83 7.07
CA LEU A 24 5.78 23.07 5.64
C LEU A 24 7.06 23.82 5.29
N ASP A 25 7.35 24.93 5.98
CA ASP A 25 8.55 25.73 5.74
C ASP A 25 9.84 24.90 5.91
N PHE A 26 9.87 24.05 6.93
CA PHE A 26 10.99 23.14 7.15
C PHE A 26 11.11 22.12 6.00
N ILE A 27 9.99 21.50 5.60
CA ILE A 27 9.97 20.49 4.51
C ILE A 27 10.48 21.11 3.21
N ILE A 28 9.94 22.27 2.83
CA ILE A 28 10.31 22.95 1.60
C ILE A 28 11.76 23.46 1.66
N GLY A 29 12.19 23.98 2.81
CA GLY A 29 13.58 24.40 3.03
C GLY A 29 14.58 23.27 2.80
N GLU A 30 14.34 22.10 3.37
CA GLU A 30 15.21 20.92 3.21
C GLU A 30 15.21 20.39 1.77
N ILE A 31 14.03 20.29 1.13
CA ILE A 31 13.95 19.87 -0.28
C ILE A 31 14.69 20.86 -1.17
N SER A 32 14.48 22.16 -0.96
CA SER A 32 15.12 23.22 -1.76
C SER A 32 16.62 23.29 -1.54
N ALA A 33 17.11 23.00 -0.35
CA ALA A 33 18.54 22.94 -0.06
C ALA A 33 19.22 21.83 -0.86
N LYS A 34 18.57 20.69 -1.04
CA LYS A 34 19.11 19.54 -1.78
C LYS A 34 18.96 19.66 -3.30
N TYR A 35 17.78 20.03 -3.76
CA TYR A 35 17.42 19.96 -5.19
C TYR A 35 17.32 21.30 -5.88
N GLY A 36 17.23 22.40 -5.14
CA GLY A 36 16.94 23.73 -5.66
C GLY A 36 15.47 24.11 -5.43
N MET A 37 14.94 25.02 -6.27
CA MET A 37 13.58 25.51 -6.11
C MET A 37 12.57 24.34 -6.15
N CYS A 38 11.63 24.37 -5.22
CA CYS A 38 10.57 23.38 -5.09
C CYS A 38 9.20 24.08 -5.20
N ASP A 39 8.44 23.71 -6.22
CA ASP A 39 7.06 24.15 -6.35
C ASP A 39 6.17 23.39 -5.35
N VAL A 40 5.07 24.02 -4.91
CA VAL A 40 4.18 23.46 -3.89
C VAL A 40 2.74 23.50 -4.34
N ILE A 41 2.05 22.35 -4.25
CA ILE A 41 0.60 22.28 -4.42
C ILE A 41 -0.04 21.82 -3.11
N ARG A 42 -0.95 22.63 -2.61
CA ARG A 42 -1.86 22.31 -1.53
C ARG A 42 -3.15 21.77 -2.12
N THR A 43 -3.43 20.49 -1.94
CA THR A 43 -4.63 19.87 -2.51
C THR A 43 -5.87 20.18 -1.69
N MET A 44 -7.02 20.33 -2.37
CA MET A 44 -8.30 20.67 -1.76
C MET A 44 -9.29 19.50 -1.79
N SER A 45 -9.09 18.55 -2.69
CA SER A 45 -9.93 17.36 -2.84
C SER A 45 -9.12 16.18 -3.40
N PRO A 46 -9.67 14.96 -3.37
CA PRO A 46 -9.10 13.79 -4.04
C PRO A 46 -8.88 14.00 -5.54
N GLU A 47 -9.84 14.62 -6.21
CA GLU A 47 -9.78 14.91 -7.66
C GLU A 47 -8.66 15.90 -7.97
N HIS A 48 -8.53 16.96 -7.15
CA HIS A 48 -7.43 17.92 -7.28
C HIS A 48 -6.06 17.27 -7.09
N LEU A 49 -5.93 16.31 -6.16
CA LEU A 49 -4.70 15.53 -6.00
C LEU A 49 -4.40 14.75 -7.28
N THR A 50 -5.38 14.00 -7.79
CA THR A 50 -5.24 13.15 -8.98
C THR A 50 -4.82 13.95 -10.21
N GLU A 51 -5.46 15.09 -10.44
CA GLU A 51 -5.14 16.00 -11.55
C GLU A 51 -3.73 16.60 -11.39
N SER A 52 -3.42 17.12 -10.20
CA SER A 52 -2.10 17.68 -9.88
C SER A 52 -0.97 16.69 -10.11
N VAL A 53 -1.15 15.43 -9.69
CA VAL A 53 -0.17 14.35 -9.90
C VAL A 53 -0.02 14.07 -11.39
N ARG A 54 -1.12 13.91 -12.12
CA ARG A 54 -1.12 13.63 -13.56
C ARG A 54 -0.36 14.69 -14.34
N GLU A 55 -0.65 15.96 -14.10
CA GLU A 55 0.04 17.07 -14.75
C GLU A 55 1.52 17.15 -14.37
N SER A 56 1.83 16.92 -13.09
CA SER A 56 3.18 16.99 -12.58
C SER A 56 4.09 15.92 -13.17
N CYS A 57 3.56 14.76 -13.53
CA CYS A 57 4.33 13.69 -14.18
C CYS A 57 4.95 14.13 -15.52
N TYR A 58 4.37 15.11 -16.21
CA TYR A 58 4.91 15.64 -17.48
C TYR A 58 5.92 16.77 -17.29
N LYS A 59 5.97 17.41 -16.12
CA LYS A 59 6.66 18.68 -15.90
C LYS A 59 7.89 18.60 -15.01
N TYR A 60 7.93 17.61 -14.09
CA TYR A 60 8.91 17.54 -13.01
C TYR A 60 9.79 16.30 -13.11
N ASP A 61 11.00 16.41 -12.55
CA ASP A 61 11.95 15.29 -12.43
C ASP A 61 11.76 14.55 -11.09
N TYR A 62 11.30 15.28 -10.05
CA TYR A 62 10.96 14.74 -8.73
C TYR A 62 9.57 15.21 -8.32
N LEU A 63 8.74 14.25 -7.92
CA LEU A 63 7.41 14.50 -7.37
C LEU A 63 7.37 13.99 -5.93
N PHE A 64 7.50 14.89 -4.98
CA PHE A 64 7.29 14.61 -3.59
C PHE A 64 5.81 14.75 -3.24
N PHE A 65 5.28 13.85 -2.43
CA PHE A 65 3.90 13.97 -1.97
C PHE A 65 3.74 13.51 -0.53
N SER A 66 2.72 14.01 0.15
CA SER A 66 2.43 13.64 1.53
C SER A 66 0.96 13.28 1.75
N GLY A 67 0.77 12.19 2.48
CA GLY A 67 -0.55 11.66 2.84
C GLY A 67 -0.44 10.35 3.60
N GLY A 68 -1.53 9.58 3.61
CA GLY A 68 -1.58 8.19 4.08
C GLY A 68 -1.46 7.19 2.94
N ASP A 69 -1.70 5.91 3.24
CA ASP A 69 -1.64 4.82 2.26
C ASP A 69 -2.66 5.02 1.13
N GLY A 70 -3.90 5.45 1.44
CA GLY A 70 -4.89 5.81 0.42
C GLY A 70 -4.43 6.97 -0.48
N THR A 71 -3.70 7.96 0.04
CA THR A 71 -3.09 9.01 -0.81
C THR A 71 -2.03 8.42 -1.73
N PHE A 72 -1.23 7.47 -1.23
CA PHE A 72 -0.23 6.78 -2.04
C PHE A 72 -0.90 6.00 -3.19
N ASN A 73 -1.97 5.25 -2.88
CA ASN A 73 -2.74 4.51 -3.88
C ASN A 73 -3.35 5.44 -4.94
N MET A 74 -3.94 6.58 -4.52
CA MET A 74 -4.46 7.59 -5.45
C MET A 74 -3.37 8.14 -6.37
N VAL A 75 -2.17 8.43 -5.84
CA VAL A 75 -1.02 8.88 -6.64
C VAL A 75 -0.66 7.82 -7.69
N VAL A 76 -0.56 6.55 -7.32
CA VAL A 76 -0.23 5.45 -8.25
C VAL A 76 -1.28 5.31 -9.34
N ASN A 77 -2.57 5.43 -8.99
CA ASN A 77 -3.67 5.36 -9.96
C ASN A 77 -3.75 6.59 -10.87
N ALA A 78 -3.24 7.74 -10.42
CA ALA A 78 -3.18 8.97 -11.21
C ALA A 78 -2.03 9.02 -12.22
N ILE A 79 -1.03 8.15 -12.11
CA ILE A 79 0.16 8.14 -12.98
C ILE A 79 -0.26 7.89 -14.43
N PRO A 80 0.06 8.81 -15.37
CA PRO A 80 -0.27 8.66 -16.78
C PRO A 80 0.59 7.60 -17.46
N ASP A 81 0.13 7.14 -18.61
CA ASP A 81 0.86 6.21 -19.46
C ASP A 81 1.90 6.94 -20.31
N ILE A 82 3.03 7.30 -19.71
CA ILE A 82 4.14 7.97 -20.38
C ILE A 82 5.45 7.24 -20.13
N GLU A 83 6.39 7.40 -21.05
CA GLU A 83 7.67 6.70 -21.01
C GLU A 83 8.55 7.16 -19.85
N ARG A 84 8.63 8.46 -19.60
CA ARG A 84 9.45 9.05 -18.56
C ARG A 84 8.61 9.56 -17.41
N LEU A 85 8.73 8.92 -16.26
CA LEU A 85 8.10 9.32 -15.01
C LEU A 85 9.09 10.04 -14.09
N PRO A 86 8.62 10.95 -13.22
CA PRO A 86 9.45 11.52 -12.17
C PRO A 86 9.88 10.46 -11.16
N VAL A 87 10.90 10.78 -10.37
CA VAL A 87 11.20 10.04 -9.14
C VAL A 87 10.21 10.47 -8.07
N PHE A 88 9.48 9.51 -7.50
CA PHE A 88 8.49 9.76 -6.46
C PHE A 88 9.12 9.76 -5.07
N GLY A 89 8.73 10.70 -4.24
CA GLY A 89 9.12 10.77 -2.84
C GLY A 89 7.91 10.82 -1.91
N PHE A 90 7.74 9.85 -1.04
CA PHE A 90 6.61 9.78 -0.12
C PHE A 90 6.97 10.23 1.29
N LEU A 91 6.34 11.30 1.76
CA LEU A 91 6.42 11.76 3.15
C LEU A 91 5.15 11.34 3.91
N PRO A 92 5.23 10.41 4.88
CA PRO A 92 4.05 9.89 5.55
C PRO A 92 3.35 10.95 6.38
N GLY A 93 2.08 11.21 6.06
CA GLY A 93 1.20 12.14 6.77
C GLY A 93 -0.02 11.48 7.40
N GLY A 94 -0.30 10.22 7.08
CA GLY A 94 -1.47 9.48 7.58
C GLY A 94 -1.29 8.86 8.96
N THR A 95 -2.19 7.95 9.31
CA THR A 95 -2.21 7.27 10.63
C THR A 95 -1.39 5.98 10.62
N THR A 96 -1.58 5.11 9.64
CA THR A 96 -0.92 3.79 9.54
C THR A 96 0.38 3.90 8.76
N ASN A 97 0.32 4.37 7.53
CA ASN A 97 1.45 4.59 6.63
C ASN A 97 2.31 3.33 6.43
N ASP A 98 1.70 2.22 6.00
CA ASP A 98 2.40 0.96 5.76
C ASP A 98 3.44 1.10 4.64
N MET A 99 3.14 1.91 3.61
CA MET A 99 4.12 2.22 2.57
C MET A 99 5.37 2.90 3.10
N SER A 100 5.26 3.77 4.11
CA SER A 100 6.46 4.40 4.70
C SER A 100 7.38 3.40 5.36
N TYR A 101 6.81 2.33 5.93
CA TYR A 101 7.59 1.24 6.48
C TYR A 101 8.32 0.47 5.37
N ASN A 102 7.61 0.10 4.29
CA ASN A 102 8.20 -0.55 3.13
C ASN A 102 9.33 0.30 2.49
N LEU A 103 9.21 1.62 2.53
CA LEU A 103 10.23 2.54 2.02
C LEU A 103 11.36 2.86 3.02
N GLY A 104 11.22 2.47 4.28
CA GLY A 104 12.19 2.81 5.33
C GLY A 104 12.20 4.29 5.72
N ILE A 105 11.05 4.96 5.62
CA ILE A 105 10.83 6.38 5.96
C ILE A 105 10.12 6.49 7.30
N SER A 106 10.60 7.34 8.20
CA SER A 106 10.01 7.52 9.53
C SER A 106 8.59 8.08 9.46
N ARG A 107 7.61 7.37 10.05
CA ARG A 107 6.19 7.75 10.06
C ARG A 107 5.75 8.60 11.25
N ARG A 108 6.51 8.62 12.33
CA ARG A 108 6.11 9.29 13.59
C ARG A 108 6.64 10.69 13.72
N ASN A 109 7.79 10.98 13.16
CA ASN A 109 8.48 12.25 13.26
C ASN A 109 8.70 12.84 11.85
N VAL A 110 8.03 13.96 11.56
CA VAL A 110 8.07 14.60 10.23
C VAL A 110 9.51 14.99 9.86
N ARG A 111 10.27 15.60 10.78
CA ARG A 111 11.65 16.01 10.51
C ARG A 111 12.56 14.84 10.19
N LYS A 112 12.44 13.76 10.98
CA LYS A 112 13.16 12.51 10.68
C LYS A 112 12.71 11.91 9.35
N GLY A 113 11.40 11.94 9.05
CA GLY A 113 10.85 11.46 7.77
C GLY A 113 11.41 12.22 6.58
N VAL A 114 11.54 13.55 6.67
CA VAL A 114 12.19 14.39 5.64
C VAL A 114 13.66 14.01 5.48
N HIS A 115 14.39 13.90 6.56
CA HIS A 115 15.79 13.49 6.54
C HIS A 115 15.96 12.08 5.91
N ASP A 116 15.13 11.10 6.34
CA ASP A 116 15.15 9.75 5.78
C ASP A 116 14.85 9.79 4.27
N LEU A 117 13.83 10.56 3.85
CA LEU A 117 13.44 10.70 2.45
C LEU A 117 14.52 11.33 1.59
N LEU A 118 15.15 12.40 2.09
CA LEU A 118 16.19 13.09 1.34
C LEU A 118 17.50 12.29 1.24
N ASN A 119 17.76 11.37 2.16
CA ASN A 119 18.91 10.46 2.09
C ASN A 119 18.60 9.11 1.42
N ALA A 120 17.35 8.91 1.00
CA ALA A 120 16.92 7.71 0.31
C ALA A 120 17.43 7.66 -1.14
N GLU A 121 17.63 6.44 -1.64
CA GLU A 121 18.04 6.16 -3.01
C GLU A 121 16.83 5.84 -3.90
N PRO A 122 16.87 6.22 -5.19
CA PRO A 122 15.85 5.82 -6.15
C PRO A 122 15.82 4.30 -6.33
N LYS A 123 14.66 3.66 -6.13
CA LYS A 123 14.46 2.23 -6.36
C LYS A 123 13.22 1.97 -7.18
N ARG A 124 13.27 0.94 -8.00
CA ARG A 124 12.13 0.50 -8.80
C ARG A 124 11.16 -0.28 -7.93
N TYR A 125 9.89 0.01 -8.12
CA TYR A 125 8.75 -0.68 -7.52
C TYR A 125 7.78 -1.05 -8.63
N ASP A 126 7.45 -2.32 -8.72
CA ASP A 126 6.47 -2.80 -9.67
C ASP A 126 5.08 -2.32 -9.27
N VAL A 127 4.32 -1.86 -10.25
CA VAL A 127 2.92 -1.51 -10.09
C VAL A 127 2.09 -2.72 -10.48
N GLY A 128 1.27 -3.19 -9.57
CA GLY A 128 0.31 -4.23 -9.81
C GLY A 128 -1.04 -3.70 -10.29
N TYR A 129 -1.87 -4.60 -10.74
CA TYR A 129 -3.27 -4.34 -11.02
C TYR A 129 -4.12 -5.54 -10.60
N ILE A 130 -5.37 -5.24 -10.26
CA ILE A 130 -6.44 -6.22 -10.09
C ILE A 130 -7.69 -5.67 -10.76
N GLY A 131 -8.16 -6.31 -11.82
CA GLY A 131 -9.11 -5.68 -12.72
C GLY A 131 -8.55 -4.38 -13.27
N ASP A 132 -9.29 -3.27 -13.12
CA ASP A 132 -8.88 -1.94 -13.57
C ASP A 132 -8.14 -1.13 -12.48
N THR A 133 -8.01 -1.68 -11.28
CA THR A 133 -7.41 -0.98 -10.13
C THR A 133 -5.93 -1.29 -10.02
N LYS A 134 -5.10 -0.25 -9.97
CA LYS A 134 -3.67 -0.38 -9.70
C LYS A 134 -3.41 -0.45 -8.20
N PHE A 135 -2.40 -1.22 -7.81
CA PHE A 135 -1.91 -1.27 -6.44
C PHE A 135 -0.39 -1.41 -6.40
N ILE A 136 0.20 -1.14 -5.23
CA ILE A 136 1.64 -1.14 -5.08
C ILE A 136 2.15 -2.19 -4.10
N TYR A 137 1.35 -2.58 -3.09
CA TYR A 137 1.83 -3.55 -2.11
C TYR A 137 0.88 -4.70 -1.81
N VAL A 138 -0.46 -4.50 -1.80
CA VAL A 138 -1.38 -5.57 -1.44
C VAL A 138 -2.76 -5.42 -2.04
N ALA A 139 -3.35 -6.56 -2.45
CA ALA A 139 -4.78 -6.72 -2.63
C ALA A 139 -5.23 -7.93 -1.82
N ASP A 140 -6.30 -7.80 -1.04
CA ASP A 140 -6.76 -8.89 -0.20
C ASP A 140 -8.27 -9.03 -0.12
N LEU A 141 -8.68 -10.25 0.20
CA LEU A 141 -10.05 -10.63 0.47
C LEU A 141 -10.12 -11.29 1.84
N SER A 142 -10.72 -10.63 2.80
CA SER A 142 -10.86 -11.16 4.15
C SER A 142 -12.01 -10.52 4.94
N SER A 143 -12.79 -11.32 5.65
CA SER A 143 -13.78 -10.81 6.60
C SER A 143 -13.13 -10.09 7.78
N TYR A 144 -11.88 -10.39 8.10
CA TYR A 144 -11.18 -9.84 9.27
C TYR A 144 -10.65 -8.44 9.00
N ILE A 145 -10.18 -8.18 7.79
CA ILE A 145 -9.70 -6.84 7.39
C ILE A 145 -10.88 -5.89 7.29
N ASN A 146 -12.00 -6.36 6.73
CA ASN A 146 -13.25 -5.62 6.70
C ASN A 146 -13.65 -5.08 8.08
N ALA A 147 -13.51 -5.88 9.14
CA ALA A 147 -13.84 -5.44 10.49
C ALA A 147 -12.91 -4.33 11.01
N ILE A 148 -11.66 -4.35 10.64
CA ILE A 148 -10.69 -3.29 11.00
C ILE A 148 -11.07 -1.96 10.34
N HIS A 149 -11.51 -1.99 9.09
CA HIS A 149 -11.97 -0.80 8.36
C HIS A 149 -13.31 -0.26 8.90
N ILE A 150 -14.27 -1.14 9.22
CA ILE A 150 -15.59 -0.77 9.76
C ILE A 150 -15.45 -0.14 11.16
N THR A 151 -14.35 -0.34 11.88
CA THR A 151 -14.18 0.25 13.22
C THR A 151 -14.27 1.77 13.17
N PRO A 152 -15.29 2.41 13.76
CA PRO A 152 -15.49 3.85 13.70
C PRO A 152 -14.29 4.60 14.28
N LYS A 153 -13.88 5.69 13.62
CA LYS A 153 -12.78 6.55 14.08
C LYS A 153 -13.00 7.10 15.49
N SER A 154 -14.27 7.31 15.86
CA SER A 154 -14.69 7.71 17.22
C SER A 154 -14.37 6.66 18.26
N GLU A 155 -14.59 5.38 17.96
CA GLU A 155 -14.34 4.28 18.88
C GLU A 155 -12.85 3.96 18.98
N LYS A 156 -12.11 4.03 17.87
CA LYS A 156 -10.64 3.96 17.89
C LYS A 156 -10.02 5.02 18.80
N LYS A 157 -10.63 6.21 18.86
CA LYS A 157 -10.18 7.30 19.73
C LYS A 157 -10.54 7.06 21.20
N LYS A 158 -11.71 6.45 21.48
CA LYS A 158 -12.24 6.23 22.83
C LYS A 158 -11.64 5.00 23.51
N TRP A 159 -11.51 3.89 22.79
CA TRP A 159 -11.13 2.59 23.33
C TRP A 159 -9.71 2.14 22.92
N GLY A 160 -9.03 2.91 22.04
CA GLY A 160 -7.70 2.61 21.59
C GLY A 160 -7.54 1.17 21.05
N PRO A 161 -6.52 0.41 21.50
CA PRO A 161 -6.32 -0.97 21.05
C PRO A 161 -7.47 -1.92 21.34
N LEU A 162 -8.25 -1.67 22.40
CA LEU A 162 -9.39 -2.52 22.76
C LEU A 162 -10.52 -2.47 21.74
N ALA A 163 -10.69 -1.36 21.02
CA ALA A 163 -11.65 -1.30 19.91
C ALA A 163 -11.28 -2.30 18.82
N TYR A 164 -10.00 -2.41 18.45
CA TYR A 164 -9.57 -3.38 17.46
C TYR A 164 -9.79 -4.82 17.90
N VAL A 165 -9.54 -5.13 19.18
CA VAL A 165 -9.80 -6.47 19.72
C VAL A 165 -11.29 -6.79 19.66
N TYR A 166 -12.16 -5.86 20.03
CA TYR A 166 -13.60 -6.03 19.95
C TYR A 166 -14.07 -6.29 18.50
N TYR A 167 -13.67 -5.45 17.55
CA TYR A 167 -14.07 -5.61 16.15
C TYR A 167 -13.44 -6.85 15.51
N LEU A 168 -12.23 -7.24 15.91
CA LEU A 168 -11.62 -8.49 15.49
C LEU A 168 -12.42 -9.71 16.01
N LEU A 169 -12.90 -9.68 17.26
CA LEU A 169 -13.76 -10.73 17.81
C LEU A 169 -15.13 -10.77 17.10
N MET A 170 -15.70 -9.60 16.79
CA MET A 170 -16.94 -9.51 16.01
C MET A 170 -16.74 -10.04 14.59
N ALA A 171 -15.65 -9.69 13.93
CA ALA A 171 -15.30 -10.23 12.62
C ALA A 171 -15.11 -11.74 12.67
N PHE A 172 -14.50 -12.24 13.74
CA PHE A 172 -14.37 -13.67 13.97
C PHE A 172 -15.74 -14.35 14.09
N ALA A 173 -16.66 -13.77 14.86
CA ALA A 173 -18.02 -14.31 15.02
C ALA A 173 -18.80 -14.36 13.70
N HIS A 174 -18.55 -13.39 12.79
CA HIS A 174 -19.23 -13.24 11.50
C HIS A 174 -18.37 -13.63 10.30
N SER A 175 -17.18 -14.22 10.53
CA SER A 175 -16.29 -14.59 9.43
C SER A 175 -16.95 -15.62 8.52
N LYS A 176 -16.90 -15.35 7.22
CA LYS A 176 -17.33 -16.27 6.17
C LYS A 176 -16.13 -16.90 5.48
N GLU A 177 -16.36 -18.03 4.84
CA GLU A 177 -15.44 -18.60 3.90
C GLU A 177 -15.79 -18.12 2.50
N TYR A 178 -14.79 -17.80 1.73
CA TYR A 178 -14.92 -17.40 0.34
C TYR A 178 -14.59 -18.58 -0.56
N VAL A 179 -15.29 -18.69 -1.66
CA VAL A 179 -14.92 -19.56 -2.77
C VAL A 179 -14.15 -18.72 -3.76
N VAL A 180 -12.88 -19.03 -3.94
CA VAL A 180 -11.99 -18.29 -4.85
C VAL A 180 -11.33 -19.31 -5.78
N TYR A 181 -11.35 -19.04 -7.07
CA TYR A 181 -10.56 -19.76 -8.04
C TYR A 181 -9.35 -18.90 -8.39
N LEU A 182 -8.15 -19.46 -8.25
CA LEU A 182 -6.91 -18.85 -8.69
C LEU A 182 -6.29 -19.73 -9.76
N ASN A 183 -6.13 -19.18 -10.97
CA ASN A 183 -5.65 -19.92 -12.13
C ASN A 183 -6.43 -21.25 -12.36
N GLY A 184 -7.76 -21.20 -12.20
CA GLY A 184 -8.64 -22.36 -12.35
C GLY A 184 -8.67 -23.34 -11.16
N VAL A 185 -7.80 -23.19 -10.16
CA VAL A 185 -7.79 -24.02 -8.95
C VAL A 185 -8.74 -23.44 -7.91
N LYS A 186 -9.67 -24.29 -7.42
CA LYS A 186 -10.66 -23.90 -6.42
C LYS A 186 -10.09 -23.92 -5.01
N TYR A 187 -10.29 -22.82 -4.28
CA TYR A 187 -9.99 -22.69 -2.86
C TYR A 187 -11.23 -22.31 -2.07
N ILE A 188 -11.38 -22.89 -0.88
CA ILE A 188 -12.34 -22.45 0.14
C ILE A 188 -11.50 -21.88 1.29
N THR A 189 -11.58 -20.59 1.49
CA THR A 189 -10.62 -19.85 2.31
C THR A 189 -11.27 -18.72 3.10
N PRO A 190 -10.87 -18.47 4.34
CA PRO A 190 -11.27 -17.28 5.07
C PRO A 190 -10.51 -16.01 4.64
N MET A 191 -9.38 -16.18 3.89
CA MET A 191 -8.51 -15.06 3.54
C MET A 191 -7.59 -15.40 2.36
N VAL A 192 -7.52 -14.47 1.40
CA VAL A 192 -6.50 -14.43 0.35
C VAL A 192 -5.78 -13.10 0.44
N ILE A 193 -4.46 -13.12 0.46
CA ILE A 193 -3.61 -11.92 0.36
C ILE A 193 -2.74 -12.06 -0.88
N ILE A 194 -2.88 -11.13 -1.81
CA ILE A 194 -2.01 -11.02 -2.99
C ILE A 194 -1.08 -9.85 -2.77
N SER A 195 0.22 -10.10 -2.72
CA SER A 195 1.19 -9.08 -2.35
C SER A 195 2.39 -9.05 -3.29
N ASN A 196 2.87 -7.82 -3.51
CA ASN A 196 4.16 -7.49 -4.12
C ASN A 196 5.02 -6.76 -3.08
N SER A 197 5.02 -7.22 -1.83
CA SER A 197 5.73 -6.54 -0.74
C SER A 197 6.37 -7.53 0.22
N LYS A 198 7.47 -7.08 0.86
CA LYS A 198 8.06 -7.84 1.98
C LYS A 198 7.14 -7.85 3.20
N GLU A 199 6.34 -6.81 3.36
CA GLU A 199 5.55 -6.54 4.56
C GLU A 199 4.13 -6.09 4.21
N VAL A 200 3.17 -6.63 4.95
CA VAL A 200 1.74 -6.26 4.88
C VAL A 200 1.27 -6.05 6.31
N ALA A 201 0.58 -4.95 6.58
CA ALA A 201 0.08 -4.57 7.91
C ALA A 201 1.17 -4.59 9.01
N SER A 202 2.39 -4.15 8.69
CA SER A 202 3.57 -4.17 9.56
C SER A 202 4.09 -5.58 9.92
N PHE A 203 3.61 -6.63 9.25
CA PHE A 203 4.13 -8.00 9.40
C PHE A 203 4.96 -8.39 8.19
N VAL A 204 6.08 -9.06 8.44
CA VAL A 204 6.96 -9.56 7.38
C VAL A 204 6.33 -10.80 6.76
N ILE A 205 5.76 -10.66 5.57
CA ILE A 205 5.13 -11.77 4.85
C ILE A 205 6.16 -12.51 3.99
N ASN A 206 7.02 -11.80 3.26
CA ASN A 206 8.05 -12.43 2.42
C ASN A 206 9.39 -11.68 2.50
N LYS A 207 10.30 -12.17 3.35
CA LYS A 207 11.64 -11.56 3.54
C LYS A 207 12.47 -11.49 2.26
N ASN A 208 12.30 -12.44 1.36
CA ASN A 208 13.16 -12.59 0.18
C ASN A 208 12.59 -11.90 -1.06
N HIS A 209 11.39 -11.32 -0.94
CA HIS A 209 10.76 -10.64 -2.08
C HIS A 209 11.56 -9.40 -2.49
N LYS A 210 11.73 -9.20 -3.78
CA LYS A 210 12.23 -7.97 -4.38
C LYS A 210 11.07 -7.27 -5.09
N GLN A 211 10.96 -5.97 -4.93
CA GLN A 211 9.83 -5.19 -5.43
C GLN A 211 9.85 -4.95 -6.95
N ASP A 212 10.85 -5.45 -7.65
CA ASP A 212 11.05 -5.29 -9.09
C ASP A 212 11.20 -6.63 -9.84
N GLU A 213 10.63 -7.70 -9.29
CA GLU A 213 10.68 -9.06 -9.88
C GLU A 213 9.57 -9.34 -10.89
N GLY A 214 8.56 -8.45 -11.01
CA GLY A 214 7.38 -8.68 -11.85
C GLY A 214 6.52 -9.85 -11.38
N LYS A 215 6.58 -10.21 -10.10
CA LYS A 215 5.89 -11.37 -9.52
C LYS A 215 5.07 -11.00 -8.30
N TYR A 216 3.95 -11.68 -8.16
CA TYR A 216 3.03 -11.58 -7.04
C TYR A 216 2.89 -12.92 -6.34
N TYR A 217 2.65 -12.85 -5.04
CA TYR A 217 2.44 -13.99 -4.18
C TYR A 217 1.02 -13.92 -3.63
N ALA A 218 0.19 -14.90 -4.00
CA ALA A 218 -1.12 -15.10 -3.41
C ALA A 218 -0.97 -16.08 -2.24
N CYS A 219 -1.14 -15.59 -1.01
CA CYS A 219 -1.19 -16.40 0.20
C CYS A 219 -2.63 -16.78 0.47
N ILE A 220 -2.96 -18.06 0.36
CA ILE A 220 -4.28 -18.61 0.61
C ILE A 220 -4.27 -19.26 1.99
N VAL A 221 -5.04 -18.73 2.93
CA VAL A 221 -5.19 -19.30 4.27
C VAL A 221 -6.17 -20.45 4.23
N LYS A 222 -5.75 -21.65 4.62
CA LYS A 222 -6.64 -22.80 4.64
C LYS A 222 -7.61 -22.75 5.81
N LYS A 223 -8.77 -23.38 5.63
CA LYS A 223 -9.72 -23.63 6.70
C LYS A 223 -9.03 -24.35 7.86
N GLY A 224 -9.35 -23.98 9.07
CA GLY A 224 -8.77 -24.55 10.27
C GLY A 224 -9.57 -24.25 11.53
N PRO A 225 -9.09 -24.67 12.70
CA PRO A 225 -9.71 -24.34 13.97
C PRO A 225 -9.99 -22.84 14.09
N LEU A 226 -11.04 -22.50 14.81
CA LEU A 226 -11.49 -21.13 14.97
C LEU A 226 -11.64 -20.41 13.60
N ARG A 227 -12.30 -21.06 12.63
CA ARG A 227 -12.58 -20.50 11.28
C ARG A 227 -11.33 -19.98 10.57
N GLY A 228 -10.18 -20.59 10.79
CA GLY A 228 -8.93 -20.21 10.17
C GLY A 228 -8.12 -19.12 10.89
N LEU A 229 -8.62 -18.54 11.99
CA LEU A 229 -7.91 -17.49 12.73
C LEU A 229 -6.51 -17.93 13.19
N THR A 230 -6.38 -19.20 13.65
CA THR A 230 -5.07 -19.77 14.01
C THR A 230 -4.10 -19.81 12.84
N ASN A 231 -4.61 -20.06 11.64
CA ASN A 231 -3.80 -20.12 10.41
C ASN A 231 -3.43 -18.71 9.92
N ILE A 232 -4.34 -17.74 10.10
CA ILE A 232 -4.07 -16.31 9.86
C ILE A 232 -2.97 -15.83 10.81
N ALA A 233 -3.09 -16.11 12.11
CA ALA A 233 -2.06 -15.76 13.08
C ALA A 233 -0.71 -16.40 12.73
N TYR A 234 -0.74 -17.63 12.24
CA TYR A 234 0.45 -18.36 11.79
C TYR A 234 1.10 -17.71 10.56
N LEU A 235 0.29 -17.23 9.58
CA LEU A 235 0.78 -16.48 8.43
C LEU A 235 1.50 -15.20 8.87
N PHE A 236 0.90 -14.43 9.77
CA PHE A 236 1.50 -13.18 10.25
C PHE A 236 2.73 -13.41 11.12
N ALA A 237 2.82 -14.53 11.83
CA ALA A 237 3.98 -14.87 12.63
C ALA A 237 5.19 -15.36 11.80
N PHE A 238 4.94 -16.17 10.76
CA PHE A 238 6.00 -16.87 10.02
C PHE A 238 6.10 -16.48 8.54
N GLY A 239 5.15 -15.69 8.03
CA GLY A 239 5.10 -15.24 6.65
C GLY A 239 4.96 -16.41 5.66
N VAL A 240 5.42 -16.21 4.44
CA VAL A 240 5.40 -17.21 3.36
C VAL A 240 6.12 -18.51 3.74
N LYS A 241 7.11 -18.44 4.64
CA LYS A 241 7.78 -19.65 5.17
C LYS A 241 6.80 -20.61 5.84
N ALA A 242 5.69 -20.09 6.37
CA ALA A 242 4.62 -20.88 6.95
C ALA A 242 4.05 -21.91 5.96
N ALA A 243 3.99 -21.58 4.67
CA ALA A 243 3.52 -22.48 3.62
C ALA A 243 4.43 -23.69 3.44
N TYR A 244 5.74 -23.51 3.57
CA TYR A 244 6.73 -24.60 3.47
C TYR A 244 6.83 -25.45 4.73
N LEU A 245 6.49 -24.87 5.90
CA LEU A 245 6.59 -25.54 7.19
C LEU A 245 5.30 -26.27 7.59
N SER A 246 4.17 -25.89 7.01
CA SER A 246 2.88 -26.47 7.35
C SER A 246 1.91 -26.43 6.18
N LYS A 247 0.92 -27.32 6.19
CA LYS A 247 -0.17 -27.34 5.20
C LYS A 247 -1.27 -26.30 5.51
N ARG A 248 -1.00 -25.30 6.34
CA ARG A 248 -2.01 -24.32 6.79
C ARG A 248 -2.23 -23.18 5.82
N ILE A 249 -1.22 -22.89 5.03
CA ILE A 249 -1.21 -21.82 4.04
C ILE A 249 -0.72 -22.41 2.73
N GLU A 250 -1.28 -21.96 1.65
CA GLU A 250 -0.80 -22.24 0.31
C GLU A 250 -0.32 -20.94 -0.33
N VAL A 251 0.71 -21.01 -1.14
CA VAL A 251 1.25 -19.86 -1.85
C VAL A 251 1.25 -20.17 -3.33
N VAL A 252 0.56 -19.32 -4.08
CA VAL A 252 0.59 -19.31 -5.54
C VAL A 252 1.41 -18.11 -5.99
N GLU A 253 2.42 -18.35 -6.80
CA GLU A 253 3.32 -17.32 -7.31
C GLU A 253 3.10 -17.16 -8.81
N GLY A 254 3.13 -15.91 -9.31
CA GLY A 254 3.02 -15.64 -10.73
C GLY A 254 3.11 -14.17 -11.06
N SER A 255 3.38 -13.87 -12.33
CA SER A 255 3.29 -12.52 -12.87
C SER A 255 1.85 -12.15 -13.21
N ILE A 256 1.00 -13.13 -13.46
CA ILE A 256 -0.43 -13.02 -13.75
C ILE A 256 -1.16 -14.09 -12.96
N LEU A 257 -2.23 -13.68 -12.29
CA LEU A 257 -3.14 -14.55 -11.54
C LEU A 257 -4.56 -14.28 -12.01
N GLU A 258 -5.21 -15.30 -12.57
CA GLU A 258 -6.65 -15.23 -12.86
C GLU A 258 -7.43 -15.47 -11.58
N ILE A 259 -8.37 -14.57 -11.29
CA ILE A 259 -9.21 -14.64 -10.09
C ILE A 259 -10.67 -14.72 -10.51
N LEU A 260 -11.38 -15.70 -9.96
CA LEU A 260 -12.84 -15.79 -10.05
C LEU A 260 -13.41 -16.02 -8.65
N THR A 261 -14.35 -15.17 -8.26
CA THR A 261 -15.09 -15.27 -7.00
C THR A 261 -16.41 -14.53 -7.11
N ASP A 262 -17.35 -14.84 -6.24
CA ASP A 262 -18.63 -14.10 -6.13
C ASP A 262 -18.50 -12.87 -5.22
N GLU A 263 -17.37 -12.73 -4.50
CA GLU A 263 -17.13 -11.62 -3.59
C GLU A 263 -16.51 -10.43 -4.33
N LYS A 264 -17.28 -9.34 -4.39
CA LYS A 264 -16.88 -8.13 -5.13
C LYS A 264 -16.05 -7.16 -4.31
N SER A 265 -16.21 -7.15 -2.99
CA SER A 265 -15.52 -6.21 -2.10
C SER A 265 -14.13 -6.71 -1.72
N TRP A 266 -13.11 -6.04 -2.22
CA TRP A 266 -11.71 -6.31 -1.91
C TRP A 266 -11.07 -5.10 -1.23
N ASP A 267 -10.06 -5.35 -0.42
CA ASP A 267 -9.14 -4.31 0.06
C ASP A 267 -7.95 -4.22 -0.90
N VAL A 268 -7.66 -3.02 -1.37
CA VAL A 268 -6.54 -2.76 -2.29
C VAL A 268 -5.72 -1.59 -1.73
N ASP A 269 -4.50 -1.88 -1.26
CA ASP A 269 -3.62 -0.93 -0.58
C ASP A 269 -4.28 -0.22 0.62
N GLY A 270 -5.20 -0.88 1.31
CA GLY A 270 -5.91 -0.33 2.46
C GLY A 270 -7.21 0.42 2.13
N GLU A 271 -7.63 0.40 0.88
CA GLU A 271 -8.87 1.04 0.43
C GLU A 271 -9.85 -0.01 -0.12
N TYR A 272 -11.15 0.20 0.16
CA TYR A 272 -12.20 -0.68 -0.36
C TYR A 272 -12.47 -0.41 -1.84
N VAL A 273 -12.41 -1.49 -2.63
CA VAL A 273 -12.69 -1.46 -4.06
C VAL A 273 -13.71 -2.52 -4.42
N GLU A 274 -14.72 -2.16 -5.22
CA GLU A 274 -15.62 -3.12 -5.84
C GLU A 274 -15.01 -3.60 -7.15
N LEU A 275 -14.76 -4.91 -7.24
CA LEU A 275 -14.19 -5.55 -8.41
C LEU A 275 -15.26 -6.32 -9.19
N SER A 276 -15.09 -6.41 -10.50
CA SER A 276 -15.87 -7.28 -11.38
C SER A 276 -15.08 -8.54 -11.68
N PHE A 277 -15.74 -9.70 -11.68
CA PHE A 277 -15.09 -10.98 -11.93
C PHE A 277 -15.63 -11.68 -13.19
N PRO A 278 -14.83 -12.47 -13.92
CA PRO A 278 -13.43 -12.79 -13.61
C PRO A 278 -12.49 -11.56 -13.68
N ALA A 279 -11.49 -11.50 -12.81
CA ALA A 279 -10.50 -10.45 -12.79
C ALA A 279 -9.10 -11.03 -13.01
N ILE A 280 -8.24 -10.23 -13.64
CA ILE A 280 -6.82 -10.53 -13.75
C ILE A 280 -6.09 -9.68 -12.73
N CYS A 281 -5.25 -10.32 -11.92
CA CYS A 281 -4.33 -9.65 -11.01
C CYS A 281 -2.90 -9.93 -11.49
N GLY A 282 -2.05 -8.92 -11.51
CA GLY A 282 -0.68 -9.16 -11.92
C GLY A 282 0.17 -7.90 -12.02
N TYR A 283 1.33 -8.08 -12.64
CA TYR A 283 2.25 -6.99 -12.95
C TYR A 283 1.77 -6.23 -14.18
N SER A 284 1.68 -4.91 -14.04
CA SER A 284 1.15 -4.03 -15.10
C SER A 284 2.12 -3.79 -16.27
N GLY A 285 3.29 -4.42 -16.26
CA GLY A 285 4.39 -4.10 -17.19
C GLY A 285 5.12 -2.82 -16.83
N ARG A 286 4.74 -2.16 -15.73
CA ARG A 286 5.29 -0.88 -15.29
C ARG A 286 5.91 -0.96 -13.92
N SER A 287 6.97 -0.18 -13.77
CA SER A 287 7.57 0.12 -12.48
C SER A 287 7.60 1.63 -12.30
N ILE A 288 7.44 2.09 -11.09
CA ILE A 288 7.71 3.47 -10.70
C ILE A 288 9.03 3.54 -9.95
N THR A 289 9.70 4.67 -10.02
CA THR A 289 10.91 4.89 -9.22
C THR A 289 10.55 5.68 -7.98
N VAL A 290 10.76 5.09 -6.80
CA VAL A 290 10.43 5.69 -5.50
C VAL A 290 11.69 5.81 -4.66
N LEU A 291 11.83 6.92 -3.91
CA LEU A 291 12.90 7.09 -2.95
C LEU A 291 12.71 6.12 -1.77
N SER A 292 13.72 5.27 -1.52
CA SER A 292 13.65 4.23 -0.50
C SER A 292 14.99 4.01 0.21
N ASN A 293 14.94 3.93 1.55
CA ASN A 293 16.08 3.57 2.41
C ASN A 293 16.19 2.05 2.65
N ARG A 294 15.23 1.26 2.17
CA ARG A 294 15.31 -0.21 2.31
C ARG A 294 16.42 -0.78 1.45
N LYS A 295 17.18 -1.71 1.99
CA LYS A 295 18.21 -2.49 1.26
C LYS A 295 17.58 -3.68 0.57
#